data_4c56f60db22e58748869bb1b9e5dfeac
#
_entry.id   4c56f60db22e58748869bb1b9e5dfeac
#
_cell.length_a   1.000
_cell.length_b   1.000
_cell.length_c   1.000
_cell.angle_alpha   90.00
_cell.angle_beta   90.00
_cell.angle_gamma   90.00
#
_symmetry.space_group_name_H-M   'P 1'
#
loop_
_entity.id
_entity.type
_entity.pdbx_description
1 polymer ?
#
loop_
_entity_poly.entity_id
_entity_poly.type
_entity_poly.pdbx_seq_one_letter_code
_entity_poly.pdbx_strand_id
1 'polypeptide(L)'
;RETLCDNFRGYIGREIDGGYAEYIKLPIENFIKIPEEIDYKNNLLETAVVCDAVATPLKVIKKARISSFDKVGVIGAGGGLGIHMLKMLKLNNISAIGIDTKTEKFNTCNENGAEFSVSPMENDLKNKIADFSKNNDLDVIIDFVSSKSSLELGCSILGKGGRLVTLGGSGEQFLANSADMLVKELELIGSRYCTKQELKESLDLYARGLIEPLVSVKTDFDGAEGLHDKIEKGEITGRAGILI
;
A
#
# COMPACT_ATOMS: atom_id res chain seq x y z
N ARG A 1 5.77 19.79 -6.55
CA ARG A 1 4.73 18.80 -6.18
C ARG A 1 4.47 17.87 -7.38
N GLU A 2 5.41 16.98 -7.64
CA GLU A 2 5.43 16.14 -8.85
C GLU A 2 4.14 15.32 -9.04
N THR A 3 3.62 14.69 -7.98
CA THR A 3 2.39 13.88 -8.06
C THR A 3 1.10 14.71 -8.13
N LEU A 4 1.20 16.03 -8.10
CA LEU A 4 0.10 17.01 -8.17
C LEU A 4 0.36 18.01 -9.31
N CYS A 5 0.81 17.51 -10.46
CA CYS A 5 1.11 18.32 -11.63
C CYS A 5 -0.18 18.94 -12.22
N ASP A 6 -0.20 20.25 -12.38
CA ASP A 6 -1.34 20.95 -12.97
C ASP A 6 -1.45 20.72 -14.50
N ASN A 7 -0.33 20.30 -15.15
CA ASN A 7 -0.26 19.94 -16.57
C ASN A 7 -0.39 18.43 -16.80
N PHE A 8 -1.17 17.77 -15.98
CA PHE A 8 -1.41 16.33 -16.09
C PHE A 8 -2.11 15.98 -17.41
N ARG A 9 -1.53 15.06 -18.18
CA ARG A 9 -2.01 14.68 -19.52
C ARG A 9 -2.78 13.36 -19.58
N GLY A 10 -2.85 12.65 -18.47
CA GLY A 10 -3.51 11.34 -18.40
C GLY A 10 -2.64 10.28 -17.72
N TYR A 11 -3.29 9.21 -17.35
CA TYR A 11 -2.62 8.02 -16.78
C TYR A 11 -2.25 7.04 -17.88
N ILE A 12 -1.06 6.49 -17.81
CA ILE A 12 -0.62 5.38 -18.66
C ILE A 12 -1.50 4.16 -18.36
N GLY A 13 -2.07 3.59 -19.42
CA GLY A 13 -3.00 2.47 -19.30
C GLY A 13 -4.47 2.87 -19.08
N ARG A 14 -4.80 4.17 -19.11
CA ARG A 14 -6.17 4.69 -19.03
C ARG A 14 -6.46 5.68 -20.15
N GLU A 15 -5.97 6.91 -20.04
CA GLU A 15 -6.13 7.95 -21.07
C GLU A 15 -4.99 7.92 -22.10
N ILE A 16 -3.89 7.26 -21.78
CA ILE A 16 -2.71 7.08 -22.63
C ILE A 16 -2.46 5.58 -22.74
N ASP A 17 -1.96 5.11 -23.89
CA ASP A 17 -1.63 3.69 -24.12
C ASP A 17 -0.76 3.12 -23.00
N GLY A 18 -1.11 1.91 -22.58
CA GLY A 18 -0.51 1.24 -21.41
C GLY A 18 0.58 0.23 -21.76
N GLY A 19 0.94 -0.57 -20.76
CA GLY A 19 1.99 -1.58 -20.83
C GLY A 19 1.52 -2.99 -21.21
N TYR A 20 0.25 -3.20 -21.58
CA TYR A 20 -0.21 -4.49 -22.13
C TYR A 20 0.09 -4.53 -23.64
N ALA A 21 1.38 -4.46 -23.95
CA ALA A 21 1.88 -4.41 -25.31
C ALA A 21 3.38 -4.70 -25.32
N GLU A 22 3.90 -5.22 -26.44
CA GLU A 22 5.36 -5.44 -26.64
C GLU A 22 6.16 -4.15 -26.61
N TYR A 23 5.52 -3.00 -26.93
CA TYR A 23 6.17 -1.70 -26.99
C TYR A 23 5.32 -0.63 -26.30
N ILE A 24 6.00 0.27 -25.58
CA ILE A 24 5.40 1.46 -25.00
C ILE A 24 6.20 2.70 -25.39
N LYS A 25 5.54 3.79 -25.74
CA LYS A 25 6.15 5.07 -26.09
C LYS A 25 5.82 6.13 -25.06
N LEU A 26 6.83 6.60 -24.34
CA LEU A 26 6.68 7.63 -23.32
C LEU A 26 7.79 8.69 -23.45
N PRO A 27 7.56 9.91 -22.94
CA PRO A 27 8.63 10.92 -22.81
C PRO A 27 9.79 10.38 -21.96
N ILE A 28 11.02 10.68 -22.39
CA ILE A 28 12.24 10.16 -21.74
C ILE A 28 12.33 10.54 -20.25
N GLU A 29 11.79 11.69 -19.88
CA GLU A 29 11.76 12.15 -18.50
C GLU A 29 10.90 11.26 -17.58
N ASN A 30 10.06 10.39 -18.13
CA ASN A 30 9.26 9.44 -17.33
C ASN A 30 10.00 8.13 -17.05
N PHE A 31 11.18 7.94 -17.61
CA PHE A 31 12.00 6.76 -17.34
C PHE A 31 13.01 7.05 -16.23
N ILE A 32 13.23 6.04 -15.39
CA ILE A 32 14.28 6.04 -14.39
C ILE A 32 15.18 4.84 -14.68
N LYS A 33 16.49 5.09 -14.73
CA LYS A 33 17.47 4.01 -14.93
C LYS A 33 17.42 3.06 -13.73
N ILE A 34 17.28 1.78 -14.00
CA ILE A 34 17.42 0.72 -12.99
C ILE A 34 18.89 0.68 -12.56
N PRO A 35 19.20 0.67 -11.25
CA PRO A 35 20.55 0.45 -10.74
C PRO A 35 21.21 -0.81 -11.30
N GLU A 36 22.50 -0.77 -11.52
CA GLU A 36 23.27 -1.88 -12.14
C GLU A 36 23.36 -3.10 -11.20
N GLU A 37 23.20 -2.89 -9.91
CA GLU A 37 23.21 -3.89 -8.88
C GLU A 37 21.93 -4.77 -8.89
N ILE A 38 20.88 -4.33 -9.58
CA ILE A 38 19.61 -5.10 -9.69
C ILE A 38 19.72 -6.04 -10.89
N ASP A 39 19.70 -7.34 -10.64
CA ASP A 39 19.55 -8.36 -11.68
C ASP A 39 18.10 -8.40 -12.19
N TYR A 40 17.70 -7.33 -12.88
CA TYR A 40 16.32 -7.19 -13.37
C TYR A 40 15.97 -8.25 -14.42
N LYS A 41 16.95 -8.80 -15.15
CA LYS A 41 16.71 -9.80 -16.21
C LYS A 41 16.16 -11.11 -15.64
N ASN A 42 16.62 -11.50 -14.47
CA ASN A 42 16.13 -12.69 -13.77
C ASN A 42 14.96 -12.37 -12.81
N ASN A 43 14.70 -11.08 -12.53
CA ASN A 43 13.68 -10.59 -11.58
C ASN A 43 12.82 -9.51 -12.22
N LEU A 44 12.28 -9.75 -13.44
CA LEU A 44 11.54 -8.76 -14.22
C LEU A 44 10.31 -8.23 -13.46
N LEU A 45 9.48 -9.13 -12.94
CA LEU A 45 8.24 -8.77 -12.28
C LEU A 45 8.47 -8.13 -10.91
N GLU A 46 9.41 -8.66 -10.14
CA GLU A 46 9.82 -8.10 -8.85
C GLU A 46 10.35 -6.66 -9.05
N THR A 47 11.21 -6.45 -10.05
CA THR A 47 11.72 -5.11 -10.39
C THR A 47 10.59 -4.18 -10.85
N ALA A 48 9.67 -4.67 -11.67
CA ALA A 48 8.56 -3.88 -12.20
C ALA A 48 7.64 -3.36 -11.08
N VAL A 49 7.34 -4.16 -10.07
CA VAL A 49 6.43 -3.74 -9.00
C VAL A 49 7.03 -2.75 -8.01
N VAL A 50 8.36 -2.55 -8.02
CA VAL A 50 9.02 -1.54 -7.15
C VAL A 50 8.45 -0.15 -7.40
N CYS A 51 8.15 0.19 -8.65
CA CYS A 51 7.71 1.55 -9.04
C CYS A 51 6.37 1.99 -8.40
N ASP A 52 5.57 1.04 -7.95
CA ASP A 52 4.31 1.32 -7.25
C ASP A 52 4.28 0.66 -5.88
N ALA A 53 4.43 -0.67 -5.81
CA ALA A 53 4.16 -1.42 -4.60
C ALA A 53 5.16 -1.15 -3.46
N VAL A 54 6.38 -0.72 -3.77
CA VAL A 54 7.40 -0.32 -2.78
C VAL A 54 7.46 1.20 -2.63
N ALA A 55 7.43 1.93 -3.74
CA ALA A 55 7.61 3.38 -3.73
C ALA A 55 6.41 4.14 -3.12
N THR A 56 5.18 3.64 -3.31
CA THR A 56 3.99 4.22 -2.69
C THR A 56 4.02 4.10 -1.15
N PRO A 57 4.30 2.93 -0.54
CA PRO A 57 4.53 2.81 0.91
C PRO A 57 5.61 3.74 1.45
N LEU A 58 6.74 3.87 0.78
CA LEU A 58 7.80 4.79 1.20
C LEU A 58 7.31 6.24 1.28
N LYS A 59 6.56 6.68 0.27
CA LYS A 59 5.93 8.00 0.30
C LYS A 59 4.93 8.15 1.44
N VAL A 60 4.13 7.13 1.72
CA VAL A 60 3.15 7.16 2.82
C VAL A 60 3.84 7.38 4.15
N ILE A 61 4.93 6.65 4.45
CA ILE A 61 5.71 6.83 5.68
C ILE A 61 6.15 8.29 5.83
N LYS A 62 6.75 8.85 4.78
CA LYS A 62 7.22 10.25 4.80
C LYS A 62 6.07 11.24 4.97
N LYS A 63 5.00 11.07 4.18
CA LYS A 63 3.88 12.01 4.15
C LYS A 63 3.08 12.03 5.44
N ALA A 64 2.85 10.87 6.03
CA ALA A 64 2.15 10.73 7.29
C ALA A 64 3.08 10.87 8.52
N ARG A 65 4.36 11.14 8.29
CA ARG A 65 5.37 11.33 9.37
C ARG A 65 5.42 10.13 10.32
N ILE A 66 5.31 8.90 9.74
CA ILE A 66 5.29 7.67 10.54
C ILE A 66 6.68 7.42 11.14
N SER A 67 6.72 7.10 12.41
CA SER A 67 7.93 6.85 13.18
C SER A 67 7.88 5.52 13.92
N SER A 68 9.01 5.10 14.50
CA SER A 68 9.10 3.88 15.31
C SER A 68 8.28 3.90 16.62
N PHE A 69 7.76 5.05 17.00
CA PHE A 69 6.89 5.20 18.17
C PHE A 69 5.41 4.96 17.85
N ASP A 70 5.05 5.02 16.56
CA ASP A 70 3.66 4.87 16.13
C ASP A 70 3.21 3.40 16.13
N LYS A 71 1.95 3.18 16.53
CA LYS A 71 1.21 1.94 16.35
C LYS A 71 0.34 2.05 15.10
N VAL A 72 0.63 1.23 14.10
CA VAL A 72 0.05 1.38 12.75
C VAL A 72 -0.92 0.26 12.43
N GLY A 73 -2.09 0.60 11.89
CA GLY A 73 -3.00 -0.34 11.27
C GLY A 73 -2.99 -0.21 9.75
N VAL A 74 -2.88 -1.34 9.04
CA VAL A 74 -2.92 -1.38 7.57
C VAL A 74 -4.19 -2.08 7.13
N ILE A 75 -5.12 -1.34 6.52
CA ILE A 75 -6.37 -1.86 5.96
C ILE A 75 -6.13 -2.27 4.50
N GLY A 76 -6.60 -3.47 4.12
CA GLY A 76 -6.25 -4.12 2.86
C GLY A 76 -4.83 -4.71 2.90
N ALA A 77 -4.44 -5.22 4.07
CA ALA A 77 -3.08 -5.65 4.39
C ALA A 77 -2.56 -6.75 3.47
N GLY A 78 -3.40 -7.67 3.03
CA GLY A 78 -3.05 -8.78 2.13
C GLY A 78 -2.99 -8.40 0.65
N GLY A 79 -3.33 -7.16 0.30
CA GLY A 79 -3.28 -6.66 -1.07
C GLY A 79 -1.88 -6.25 -1.52
N GLY A 80 -1.77 -5.87 -2.81
CA GLY A 80 -0.49 -5.53 -3.44
C GLY A 80 0.27 -4.39 -2.77
N LEU A 81 -0.41 -3.35 -2.30
CA LEU A 81 0.21 -2.26 -1.54
C LEU A 81 0.33 -2.60 -0.05
N GLY A 82 -0.67 -3.31 0.51
CA GLY A 82 -0.70 -3.63 1.94
C GLY A 82 0.47 -4.47 2.40
N ILE A 83 0.77 -5.57 1.70
CA ILE A 83 1.94 -6.43 2.01
C ILE A 83 3.25 -5.64 1.96
N HIS A 84 3.43 -4.80 0.95
CA HIS A 84 4.66 -4.01 0.83
C HIS A 84 4.72 -2.87 1.85
N MET A 85 3.57 -2.35 2.28
CA MET A 85 3.50 -1.43 3.41
C MET A 85 3.95 -2.11 4.70
N LEU A 86 3.47 -3.32 4.99
CA LEU A 86 3.92 -4.10 6.16
C LEU A 86 5.42 -4.36 6.12
N LYS A 87 5.97 -4.78 4.96
CA LYS A 87 7.43 -4.93 4.78
C LYS A 87 8.18 -3.63 5.06
N MET A 88 7.68 -2.51 4.56
CA MET A 88 8.31 -1.20 4.74
C MET A 88 8.24 -0.72 6.19
N LEU A 89 7.14 -0.98 6.90
CA LEU A 89 7.03 -0.71 8.34
C LEU A 89 8.01 -1.55 9.14
N LYS A 90 8.09 -2.85 8.85
CA LYS A 90 9.06 -3.76 9.47
C LYS A 90 10.50 -3.31 9.27
N LEU A 91 10.87 -2.91 8.04
CA LEU A 91 12.20 -2.38 7.71
C LEU A 91 12.56 -1.16 8.56
N ASN A 92 11.58 -0.33 8.90
CA ASN A 92 11.76 0.87 9.71
C ASN A 92 11.54 0.65 11.22
N ASN A 93 11.41 -0.61 11.68
CA ASN A 93 11.12 -0.98 13.08
C ASN A 93 9.84 -0.32 13.62
N ILE A 94 8.80 -0.23 12.80
CA ILE A 94 7.50 0.34 13.15
C ILE A 94 6.53 -0.81 13.43
N SER A 95 5.91 -0.82 14.62
CA SER A 95 4.91 -1.81 15.02
C SER A 95 3.63 -1.66 14.19
N ALA A 96 3.17 -2.75 13.57
CA ALA A 96 2.00 -2.72 12.72
C ALA A 96 1.09 -3.94 12.89
N ILE A 97 -0.20 -3.75 12.65
CA ILE A 97 -1.20 -4.83 12.50
C ILE A 97 -1.78 -4.83 11.09
N GLY A 98 -2.14 -6.02 10.60
CA GLY A 98 -2.86 -6.18 9.35
C GLY A 98 -4.38 -6.24 9.59
N ILE A 99 -5.15 -5.49 8.79
CA ILE A 99 -6.61 -5.56 8.78
C ILE A 99 -7.04 -5.95 7.37
N ASP A 100 -7.64 -7.14 7.23
CA ASP A 100 -8.08 -7.64 5.91
C ASP A 100 -9.34 -8.49 6.07
N THR A 101 -10.18 -8.53 5.04
CA THR A 101 -11.39 -9.36 5.01
C THR A 101 -11.09 -10.82 4.70
N LYS A 102 -9.93 -11.12 4.13
CA LYS A 102 -9.50 -12.43 3.65
C LYS A 102 -8.55 -13.07 4.67
N THR A 103 -9.11 -13.92 5.54
CA THR A 103 -8.34 -14.55 6.63
C THR A 103 -7.22 -15.48 6.12
N GLU A 104 -7.38 -16.04 4.94
CA GLU A 104 -6.36 -16.85 4.27
C GLU A 104 -5.06 -16.09 3.97
N LYS A 105 -5.08 -14.74 3.99
CA LYS A 105 -3.91 -13.88 3.80
C LYS A 105 -3.17 -13.53 5.09
N PHE A 106 -3.74 -13.82 6.26
CA PHE A 106 -3.21 -13.38 7.55
C PHE A 106 -1.79 -13.89 7.82
N ASN A 107 -1.53 -15.17 7.54
CA ASN A 107 -0.19 -15.72 7.72
C ASN A 107 0.84 -14.96 6.90
N THR A 108 0.55 -14.68 5.64
CA THR A 108 1.45 -13.90 4.78
C THR A 108 1.62 -12.46 5.30
N CYS A 109 0.56 -11.82 5.80
CA CYS A 109 0.67 -10.50 6.43
C CYS A 109 1.62 -10.53 7.63
N ASN A 110 1.47 -11.53 8.51
CA ASN A 110 2.28 -11.66 9.73
C ASN A 110 3.76 -11.94 9.40
N GLU A 111 4.05 -12.82 8.45
CA GLU A 111 5.41 -13.08 7.98
C GLU A 111 6.08 -11.82 7.40
N ASN A 112 5.28 -10.94 6.81
CA ASN A 112 5.76 -9.74 6.14
C ASN A 112 5.72 -8.46 6.99
N GLY A 113 5.41 -8.57 8.30
CA GLY A 113 5.63 -7.44 9.21
C GLY A 113 4.45 -7.03 10.07
N ALA A 114 3.28 -7.65 9.92
CA ALA A 114 2.22 -7.47 10.90
C ALA A 114 2.54 -8.29 12.16
N GLU A 115 2.38 -7.70 13.34
CA GLU A 115 2.49 -8.46 14.61
C GLU A 115 1.37 -9.50 14.72
N PHE A 116 0.19 -9.16 14.22
CA PHE A 116 -0.92 -10.06 13.92
C PHE A 116 -1.82 -9.46 12.86
N SER A 117 -2.72 -10.28 12.32
CA SER A 117 -3.75 -9.83 11.37
C SER A 117 -5.13 -10.16 11.88
N VAL A 118 -6.11 -9.30 11.56
CA VAL A 118 -7.48 -9.39 12.08
C VAL A 118 -8.49 -9.00 11.01
N SER A 119 -9.68 -9.62 11.07
CA SER A 119 -10.81 -9.24 10.22
C SER A 119 -11.48 -7.97 10.76
N PRO A 120 -11.86 -7.00 9.89
CA PRO A 120 -12.66 -5.85 10.32
C PRO A 120 -14.04 -6.24 10.88
N MET A 121 -14.50 -7.47 10.60
CA MET A 121 -15.78 -8.02 11.08
C MET A 121 -15.65 -8.77 12.40
N GLU A 122 -14.45 -8.85 12.97
CA GLU A 122 -14.22 -9.58 14.21
C GLU A 122 -14.79 -8.80 15.42
N ASN A 123 -15.59 -9.47 16.23
CA ASN A 123 -16.23 -8.85 17.41
C ASN A 123 -15.21 -8.33 18.44
N ASP A 124 -14.02 -8.93 18.45
CA ASP A 124 -12.93 -8.63 19.41
C ASP A 124 -11.87 -7.66 18.87
N LEU A 125 -12.11 -7.06 17.72
CA LEU A 125 -11.16 -6.14 17.05
C LEU A 125 -10.66 -5.04 18.00
N LYS A 126 -11.57 -4.38 18.73
CA LYS A 126 -11.20 -3.27 19.64
C LYS A 126 -10.32 -3.73 20.79
N ASN A 127 -10.60 -4.90 21.39
CA ASN A 127 -9.77 -5.42 22.47
C ASN A 127 -8.37 -5.79 21.96
N LYS A 128 -8.26 -6.44 20.80
CA LYS A 128 -6.98 -6.75 20.16
C LYS A 128 -6.15 -5.49 19.87
N ILE A 129 -6.80 -4.42 19.40
CA ILE A 129 -6.14 -3.13 19.20
C ILE A 129 -5.68 -2.54 20.54
N ALA A 130 -6.52 -2.57 21.57
CA ALA A 130 -6.18 -2.07 22.89
C ALA A 130 -4.98 -2.82 23.50
N ASP A 131 -4.95 -4.14 23.37
CA ASP A 131 -3.81 -4.96 23.82
C ASP A 131 -2.50 -4.61 23.07
N PHE A 132 -2.58 -4.47 21.76
CA PHE A 132 -1.45 -4.09 20.91
C PHE A 132 -0.91 -2.69 21.24
N SER A 133 -1.80 -1.73 21.44
CA SER A 133 -1.48 -0.33 21.70
C SER A 133 -1.31 0.01 23.18
N LYS A 134 -1.37 -0.99 24.08
CA LYS A 134 -1.30 -0.84 25.55
C LYS A 134 -2.40 0.09 26.08
N ASN A 135 -3.64 -0.22 25.73
CA ASN A 135 -4.87 0.51 26.08
C ASN A 135 -4.99 1.91 25.44
N ASN A 136 -4.25 2.18 24.39
CA ASN A 136 -4.52 3.30 23.49
C ASN A 136 -5.18 2.77 22.20
N ASP A 137 -5.74 3.67 21.40
CA ASP A 137 -6.10 3.37 20.00
C ASP A 137 -4.84 3.48 19.12
N LEU A 138 -4.99 3.31 17.80
CA LEU A 138 -3.88 3.36 16.86
C LEU A 138 -3.46 4.81 16.54
N ASP A 139 -2.16 5.03 16.32
CA ASP A 139 -1.63 6.35 15.96
C ASP A 139 -1.80 6.64 14.46
N VAL A 140 -1.71 5.60 13.62
CA VAL A 140 -1.85 5.74 12.16
C VAL A 140 -2.68 4.59 11.60
N ILE A 141 -3.63 4.93 10.74
CA ILE A 141 -4.30 3.98 9.85
C ILE A 141 -3.92 4.29 8.42
N ILE A 142 -3.51 3.26 7.68
CA ILE A 142 -3.24 3.34 6.24
C ILE A 142 -4.30 2.50 5.54
N ASP A 143 -5.18 3.15 4.79
CA ASP A 143 -6.29 2.49 4.11
C ASP A 143 -6.04 2.42 2.59
N PHE A 144 -5.77 1.21 2.08
CA PHE A 144 -5.60 0.93 0.66
C PHE A 144 -6.91 0.53 -0.03
N VAL A 145 -7.98 0.32 0.72
CA VAL A 145 -9.31 -0.03 0.21
C VAL A 145 -10.11 1.24 -0.08
N SER A 146 -10.14 2.16 0.86
CA SER A 146 -10.82 3.46 0.80
C SER A 146 -12.31 3.36 0.41
N SER A 147 -12.98 2.32 0.89
CA SER A 147 -14.44 2.23 0.87
C SER A 147 -15.03 3.05 2.02
N LYS A 148 -16.33 3.33 1.96
CA LYS A 148 -17.04 3.98 3.05
C LYS A 148 -16.79 3.26 4.39
N SER A 149 -16.96 1.95 4.41
CA SER A 149 -16.82 1.14 5.63
C SER A 149 -15.40 1.11 6.17
N SER A 150 -14.38 1.04 5.31
CA SER A 150 -12.98 1.01 5.75
C SER A 150 -12.51 2.36 6.28
N LEU A 151 -12.94 3.46 5.67
CA LEU A 151 -12.62 4.82 6.12
C LEU A 151 -13.32 5.15 7.47
N GLU A 152 -14.61 4.78 7.62
CA GLU A 152 -15.36 4.95 8.87
C GLU A 152 -14.75 4.09 10.00
N LEU A 153 -14.37 2.84 9.69
CA LEU A 153 -13.63 2.00 10.63
C LEU A 153 -12.30 2.66 11.02
N GLY A 154 -11.52 3.11 10.04
CA GLY A 154 -10.24 3.78 10.29
C GLY A 154 -10.38 4.95 11.25
N CYS A 155 -11.34 5.83 11.03
CA CYS A 155 -11.64 6.94 11.95
C CYS A 155 -12.01 6.46 13.36
N SER A 156 -12.76 5.35 13.47
CA SER A 156 -13.27 4.86 14.76
C SER A 156 -12.20 4.25 15.67
N ILE A 157 -11.12 3.73 15.09
CA ILE A 157 -10.04 3.03 15.81
C ILE A 157 -8.76 3.85 15.93
N LEU A 158 -8.78 5.12 15.51
CA LEU A 158 -7.70 6.08 15.73
C LEU A 158 -7.78 6.70 17.12
N GLY A 159 -6.64 6.78 17.78
CA GLY A 159 -6.43 7.48 19.03
C GLY A 159 -6.30 9.01 18.87
N LYS A 160 -5.94 9.68 19.95
CA LYS A 160 -5.68 11.14 19.96
C LYS A 160 -4.44 11.45 19.15
N GLY A 161 -4.53 12.50 18.32
CA GLY A 161 -3.48 12.86 17.35
C GLY A 161 -3.36 11.87 16.17
N GLY A 162 -4.36 11.01 15.99
CA GLY A 162 -4.35 9.94 15.00
C GLY A 162 -4.40 10.45 13.56
N ARG A 163 -3.78 9.71 12.66
CA ARG A 163 -3.66 10.04 11.23
C ARG A 163 -4.26 8.93 10.38
N LEU A 164 -5.33 9.22 9.61
CA LEU A 164 -5.87 8.34 8.59
C LEU A 164 -5.27 8.70 7.22
N VAL A 165 -4.55 7.78 6.61
CA VAL A 165 -4.01 7.93 5.26
C VAL A 165 -4.85 7.12 4.28
N THR A 166 -5.45 7.77 3.29
CA THR A 166 -6.24 7.11 2.24
C THR A 166 -5.53 7.16 0.89
N LEU A 167 -5.53 6.04 0.17
CA LEU A 167 -4.88 5.88 -1.13
C LEU A 167 -5.78 5.29 -2.20
N GLY A 168 -6.89 4.68 -1.82
CA GLY A 168 -7.89 4.17 -2.76
C GLY A 168 -8.70 5.30 -3.40
N GLY A 169 -9.39 4.98 -4.46
CA GLY A 169 -10.22 5.92 -5.22
C GLY A 169 -11.60 5.34 -5.52
N SER A 170 -12.29 4.79 -4.52
CA SER A 170 -13.64 4.22 -4.69
C SER A 170 -14.68 5.26 -5.15
N GLY A 171 -14.44 6.54 -4.85
CA GLY A 171 -15.42 7.61 -5.07
C GLY A 171 -16.54 7.62 -4.05
N GLU A 172 -16.52 6.72 -3.07
CA GLU A 172 -17.52 6.67 -2.02
C GLU A 172 -17.37 7.83 -1.02
N GLN A 173 -18.50 8.30 -0.52
CA GLN A 173 -18.54 9.28 0.55
C GLN A 173 -18.59 8.56 1.91
N PHE A 174 -17.84 9.04 2.88
CA PHE A 174 -17.83 8.53 4.25
C PHE A 174 -18.10 9.64 5.25
N LEU A 175 -18.52 9.27 6.46
CA LEU A 175 -18.83 10.19 7.53
C LEU A 175 -17.70 10.19 8.57
N ALA A 176 -17.12 11.37 8.80
CA ALA A 176 -16.24 11.61 9.93
C ALA A 176 -16.99 12.44 10.97
N ASN A 177 -16.98 11.99 12.23
CA ASN A 177 -17.60 12.72 13.32
C ASN A 177 -16.78 13.97 13.66
N SER A 178 -17.36 15.15 13.48
CA SER A 178 -16.65 16.41 13.72
C SER A 178 -16.24 16.62 15.18
N ALA A 179 -17.01 16.07 16.14
CA ALA A 179 -16.65 16.14 17.55
C ALA A 179 -15.42 15.25 17.85
N ASP A 180 -15.37 14.04 17.28
CA ASP A 180 -14.19 13.18 17.41
C ASP A 180 -12.96 13.80 16.75
N MET A 181 -13.13 14.40 15.56
CA MET A 181 -12.05 15.11 14.89
C MET A 181 -11.47 16.24 15.75
N LEU A 182 -12.34 17.00 16.40
CA LEU A 182 -11.92 18.08 17.29
C LEU A 182 -11.24 17.57 18.57
N VAL A 183 -11.92 16.61 19.27
CA VAL A 183 -11.45 16.14 20.59
C VAL A 183 -10.20 15.30 20.49
N LYS A 184 -10.07 14.52 19.42
CA LYS A 184 -8.91 13.66 19.16
C LYS A 184 -7.83 14.35 18.30
N GLU A 185 -8.08 15.54 17.74
CA GLU A 185 -7.18 16.22 16.79
C GLU A 185 -6.76 15.32 15.61
N LEU A 186 -7.76 14.68 14.97
CA LEU A 186 -7.50 13.73 13.89
C LEU A 186 -7.05 14.41 12.60
N GLU A 187 -6.12 13.79 11.88
CA GLU A 187 -5.70 14.21 10.54
C GLU A 187 -6.21 13.22 9.48
N LEU A 188 -6.82 13.76 8.40
CA LEU A 188 -7.16 12.99 7.20
C LEU A 188 -6.19 13.34 6.08
N ILE A 189 -5.44 12.37 5.58
CA ILE A 189 -4.34 12.56 4.65
C ILE A 189 -4.59 11.76 3.38
N GLY A 190 -4.86 12.45 2.25
CA GLY A 190 -4.86 11.80 0.94
C GLY A 190 -3.41 11.60 0.45
N SER A 191 -3.10 10.43 -0.10
CA SER A 191 -1.82 10.17 -0.76
C SER A 191 -2.04 9.45 -2.09
N ARG A 192 -1.15 9.67 -3.07
CA ARG A 192 -1.19 8.98 -4.37
C ARG A 192 0.21 8.82 -4.93
N TYR A 193 0.48 7.65 -5.48
CA TYR A 193 1.73 7.32 -6.17
C TYR A 193 3.00 7.71 -5.38
N CYS A 194 4.10 7.89 -6.07
CA CYS A 194 5.37 8.37 -5.53
C CYS A 194 5.97 9.44 -6.45
N THR A 195 6.96 10.15 -5.96
CA THR A 195 7.85 11.00 -6.77
C THR A 195 8.96 10.16 -7.38
N LYS A 196 9.66 10.70 -8.39
CA LYS A 196 10.86 10.06 -8.95
C LYS A 196 11.95 9.85 -7.90
N GLN A 197 12.03 10.74 -6.92
CA GLN A 197 12.99 10.62 -5.82
C GLN A 197 12.65 9.41 -4.93
N GLU A 198 11.39 9.25 -4.55
CA GLU A 198 10.94 8.11 -3.76
C GLU A 198 11.08 6.79 -4.53
N LEU A 199 10.88 6.80 -5.85
CA LEU A 199 11.16 5.63 -6.69
C LEU A 199 12.65 5.27 -6.71
N LYS A 200 13.55 6.25 -6.85
CA LYS A 200 15.00 6.00 -6.78
C LYS A 200 15.42 5.42 -5.44
N GLU A 201 14.92 5.97 -4.34
CA GLU A 201 15.17 5.44 -2.99
C GLU A 201 14.64 4.00 -2.84
N SER A 202 13.47 3.70 -3.41
CA SER A 202 12.90 2.35 -3.38
C SER A 202 13.70 1.35 -4.20
N LEU A 203 14.23 1.77 -5.34
CA LEU A 203 15.15 0.97 -6.13
C LEU A 203 16.48 0.72 -5.39
N ASP A 204 16.99 1.70 -4.65
CA ASP A 204 18.19 1.52 -3.79
C ASP A 204 17.91 0.51 -2.66
N LEU A 205 16.76 0.59 -2.00
CA LEU A 205 16.37 -0.40 -0.99
C LEU A 205 16.30 -1.81 -1.57
N TYR A 206 15.75 -1.96 -2.76
CA TYR A 206 15.68 -3.24 -3.46
C TYR A 206 17.07 -3.74 -3.90
N ALA A 207 17.90 -2.88 -4.50
CA ALA A 207 19.26 -3.19 -4.91
C ALA A 207 20.13 -3.70 -3.75
N ARG A 208 19.92 -3.15 -2.55
CA ARG A 208 20.61 -3.56 -1.31
C ARG A 208 20.01 -4.78 -0.64
N GLY A 209 18.98 -5.39 -1.21
CA GLY A 209 18.29 -6.55 -0.63
C GLY A 209 17.55 -6.25 0.68
N LEU A 210 17.24 -4.98 0.97
CA LEU A 210 16.55 -4.57 2.19
C LEU A 210 15.03 -4.76 2.11
N ILE A 211 14.51 -4.82 0.89
CA ILE A 211 13.10 -5.11 0.62
C ILE A 211 12.98 -6.02 -0.59
N GLU A 212 12.23 -7.10 -0.45
CA GLU A 212 11.90 -8.01 -1.55
C GLU A 212 10.45 -7.81 -1.95
N PRO A 213 10.16 -7.44 -3.22
CA PRO A 213 8.79 -7.40 -3.72
C PRO A 213 8.14 -8.78 -3.72
N LEU A 214 6.87 -8.86 -3.31
CA LEU A 214 6.09 -10.10 -3.32
C LEU A 214 5.21 -10.16 -4.56
N VAL A 215 5.62 -10.98 -5.55
CA VAL A 215 4.83 -11.33 -6.73
C VAL A 215 4.40 -12.79 -6.61
N SER A 216 3.17 -13.03 -6.16
CA SER A 216 2.67 -14.35 -5.83
C SER A 216 2.12 -15.14 -7.03
N VAL A 217 1.69 -14.44 -8.07
CA VAL A 217 1.15 -15.06 -9.29
C VAL A 217 1.84 -14.45 -10.50
N LYS A 218 2.27 -15.33 -11.42
CA LYS A 218 2.92 -14.95 -12.67
C LYS A 218 2.20 -15.64 -13.82
N THR A 219 2.01 -14.95 -14.92
CA THR A 219 1.41 -15.48 -16.14
C THR A 219 2.04 -14.84 -17.37
N ASP A 220 1.79 -15.39 -18.53
CA ASP A 220 2.03 -14.75 -19.82
C ASP A 220 0.87 -13.82 -20.22
N PHE A 221 0.96 -13.25 -21.41
CA PHE A 221 -0.06 -12.32 -21.91
C PHE A 221 -1.43 -12.98 -22.10
N ASP A 222 -1.46 -14.25 -22.51
CA ASP A 222 -2.71 -15.00 -22.74
C ASP A 222 -3.48 -15.25 -21.44
N GLY A 223 -2.79 -15.32 -20.31
CA GLY A 223 -3.40 -15.48 -18.99
C GLY A 223 -3.87 -14.17 -18.32
N ALA A 224 -3.75 -13.02 -18.99
CA ALA A 224 -4.04 -11.71 -18.40
C ALA A 224 -5.50 -11.58 -17.92
N GLU A 225 -6.48 -12.04 -18.69
CA GLU A 225 -7.91 -11.99 -18.34
C GLU A 225 -8.20 -12.79 -17.07
N GLY A 226 -7.70 -14.02 -17.00
CA GLY A 226 -7.87 -14.85 -15.81
C GLY A 226 -7.17 -14.29 -14.57
N LEU A 227 -6.10 -13.51 -14.76
CA LEU A 227 -5.43 -12.81 -13.68
C LEU A 227 -6.27 -11.64 -13.14
N HIS A 228 -6.93 -10.89 -14.03
CA HIS A 228 -7.86 -9.83 -13.64
C HIS A 228 -9.03 -10.38 -12.83
N ASP A 229 -9.62 -11.51 -13.25
CA ASP A 229 -10.69 -12.18 -12.52
C ASP A 229 -10.27 -12.53 -11.07
N LYS A 230 -9.06 -13.04 -10.89
CA LYS A 230 -8.52 -13.35 -9.56
C LYS A 230 -8.33 -12.11 -8.71
N ILE A 231 -7.88 -10.99 -9.33
CA ILE A 231 -7.73 -9.71 -8.63
C ILE A 231 -9.09 -9.19 -8.15
N GLU A 232 -10.12 -9.21 -9.01
CA GLU A 232 -11.48 -8.78 -8.66
C GLU A 232 -12.08 -9.61 -7.52
N LYS A 233 -11.83 -10.93 -7.50
CA LYS A 233 -12.25 -11.82 -6.42
C LYS A 233 -11.43 -11.68 -5.13
N GLY A 234 -10.35 -10.88 -5.17
CA GLY A 234 -9.44 -10.70 -4.04
C GLY A 234 -8.58 -11.94 -3.72
N GLU A 235 -8.38 -12.83 -4.68
CA GLU A 235 -7.65 -14.11 -4.52
C GLU A 235 -6.12 -13.92 -4.55
N ILE A 236 -5.63 -12.75 -4.97
CA ILE A 236 -4.20 -12.47 -5.03
C ILE A 236 -3.71 -11.90 -3.69
N THR A 237 -2.66 -12.47 -3.14
CA THR A 237 -1.91 -11.91 -2.01
C THR A 237 -0.65 -11.26 -2.54
N GLY A 238 -0.39 -9.99 -2.19
CA GLY A 238 0.69 -9.22 -2.80
C GLY A 238 0.38 -8.82 -4.23
N ARG A 239 1.35 -8.92 -5.12
CA ARG A 239 1.21 -8.55 -6.54
C ARG A 239 1.14 -9.78 -7.45
N ALA A 240 0.56 -9.57 -8.60
CA ALA A 240 0.64 -10.48 -9.74
C ALA A 240 1.31 -9.78 -10.91
N GLY A 241 1.91 -10.53 -11.82
CA GLY A 241 2.62 -10.00 -12.97
C GLY A 241 2.39 -10.78 -14.25
N ILE A 242 2.43 -10.05 -15.37
CA ILE A 242 2.31 -10.58 -16.72
C ILE A 242 3.67 -10.41 -17.40
N LEU A 243 4.20 -11.49 -17.95
CA LEU A 243 5.40 -11.47 -18.80
C LEU A 243 4.95 -11.38 -20.26
N ILE A 244 5.52 -10.41 -20.98
CA ILE A 244 5.23 -10.15 -22.40
C ILE A 244 6.44 -10.52 -23.24
#